data_42e2d800f2f9cdec0365ce2f2a36f5ac
#
_entry.id   42e2d800f2f9cdec0365ce2f2a36f5ac
#
_cell.length_a   1.000
_cell.length_b   1.000
_cell.length_c   1.000
_cell.angle_alpha   90.00
_cell.angle_beta   90.00
_cell.angle_gamma   90.00
#
_symmetry.space_group_name_H-M   'P 1'
#
loop_
_entity.id
_entity.type
_entity.pdbx_description
1 polymer ?
#
loop_
_entity_poly.entity_id
_entity_poly.type
_entity_poly.pdbx_seq_one_letter_code
_entity_poly.pdbx_strand_id
1 'polypeptide(L)'
;MAQTKPAKKEAVTYPIPMKKQKAERGNKVYDVADIYDVARIYRPEANPAQCFFVISKQEFRLYVYEVEGKDTLLAAHFPICYAKNPGPKTRTGDMSTPECSLQRPATISQIRNSSSWAHDFKDGRGSFPAYGAWFMRLDLSKSDCHSGCRSNKSIGIHGSSGNRLSVPGRDSEGCIRLRDEDIKTLKSRFTVVGTRVVIKSANAGKLPFELRAEKNCKDYQRPEKGYRPVDAK
;
A
#
# COMPACT_ATOMS: atom_id res chain seq x y z
N MET A 1 -25.41 8.48 -39.62
CA MET A 1 -25.32 8.25 -38.16
C MET A 1 -23.86 8.35 -37.77
N ALA A 2 -23.47 9.42 -37.09
CA ALA A 2 -22.10 9.66 -36.69
C ALA A 2 -21.83 8.90 -35.39
N GLN A 3 -20.88 7.96 -35.41
CA GLN A 3 -20.40 7.28 -34.23
C GLN A 3 -19.53 8.26 -33.43
N THR A 4 -20.05 8.70 -32.29
CA THR A 4 -19.28 9.46 -31.30
C THR A 4 -18.21 8.54 -30.71
N LYS A 5 -16.93 8.87 -30.96
CA LYS A 5 -15.78 8.24 -30.27
C LYS A 5 -15.95 8.42 -28.77
N PRO A 6 -15.75 7.35 -27.96
CA PRO A 6 -15.77 7.50 -26.51
C PRO A 6 -14.66 8.44 -26.08
N ALA A 7 -14.99 9.42 -25.25
CA ALA A 7 -14.07 10.37 -24.68
C ALA A 7 -12.97 9.58 -23.92
N LYS A 8 -11.69 9.89 -24.20
CA LYS A 8 -10.56 9.41 -23.42
C LYS A 8 -10.76 9.80 -21.97
N LYS A 9 -11.00 8.84 -21.11
CA LYS A 9 -10.97 9.06 -19.66
C LYS A 9 -9.53 9.37 -19.28
N GLU A 10 -9.27 10.62 -18.91
CA GLU A 10 -7.96 11.02 -18.36
C GLU A 10 -7.65 10.20 -17.11
N ALA A 11 -6.37 9.78 -17.00
CA ALA A 11 -5.87 9.14 -15.80
C ALA A 11 -6.12 10.08 -14.61
N VAL A 12 -6.92 9.65 -13.64
CA VAL A 12 -7.21 10.46 -12.46
C VAL A 12 -5.93 10.49 -11.63
N THR A 13 -5.10 11.48 -11.88
CA THR A 13 -4.02 11.83 -10.96
C THR A 13 -4.69 12.47 -9.77
N TYR A 14 -4.49 11.93 -8.58
CA TYR A 14 -4.84 12.62 -7.35
C TYR A 14 -3.66 13.52 -6.99
N PRO A 15 -3.61 14.77 -7.47
CA PRO A 15 -2.72 15.74 -6.90
C PRO A 15 -3.52 16.38 -5.78
N ILE A 16 -3.20 16.07 -4.57
CA ILE A 16 -3.32 17.15 -3.61
C ILE A 16 -1.94 17.76 -3.60
N PRO A 17 -1.71 18.89 -4.29
CA PRO A 17 -0.52 19.68 -4.03
C PRO A 17 -0.66 20.12 -2.58
N MET A 18 -0.02 19.42 -1.71
CA MET A 18 0.06 19.81 -0.31
C MET A 18 0.92 21.07 -0.28
N LYS A 19 0.26 22.23 -0.23
CA LYS A 19 0.91 23.45 0.26
C LYS A 19 1.64 23.04 1.53
N LYS A 20 2.89 23.54 1.71
CA LYS A 20 3.72 23.34 2.90
C LYS A 20 2.85 23.21 4.14
N GLN A 21 2.68 22.00 4.64
CA GLN A 21 1.97 21.75 5.86
C GLN A 21 3.00 21.46 6.94
N LYS A 22 2.92 22.21 8.02
CA LYS A 22 3.64 21.86 9.23
C LYS A 22 2.91 20.67 9.85
N ALA A 23 3.64 19.62 10.11
CA ALA A 23 3.10 18.46 10.79
C ALA A 23 3.84 18.27 12.10
N GLU A 24 3.09 18.09 13.16
CA GLU A 24 3.60 17.85 14.50
C GLU A 24 3.66 16.36 14.79
N ARG A 25 4.81 15.91 15.29
CA ARG A 25 4.96 14.59 15.86
C ARG A 25 5.60 14.73 17.23
N GLY A 26 4.80 14.56 18.29
CA GLY A 26 5.20 14.96 19.64
C GLY A 26 5.48 16.46 19.68
N ASN A 27 6.58 16.87 20.33
CA ASN A 27 6.97 18.28 20.42
C ASN A 27 7.83 18.76 19.22
N LYS A 28 7.92 17.99 18.13
CA LYS A 28 8.72 18.35 16.96
C LYS A 28 7.83 18.72 15.79
N VAL A 29 8.10 19.88 15.20
CA VAL A 29 7.47 20.37 13.96
C VAL A 29 8.37 19.99 12.79
N TYR A 30 7.81 19.33 11.79
CA TYR A 30 8.51 18.97 10.56
C TYR A 30 7.95 19.80 9.40
N ASP A 31 8.83 20.38 8.60
CA ASP A 31 8.45 20.93 7.30
C ASP A 31 8.19 19.77 6.34
N VAL A 32 6.93 19.58 6.01
CA VAL A 32 6.50 18.56 5.03
C VAL A 32 6.53 19.19 3.64
N ALA A 33 7.70 19.67 3.23
CA ALA A 33 7.81 20.50 2.05
C ALA A 33 7.59 19.72 0.74
N ASP A 34 7.88 18.42 0.68
CA ASP A 34 8.04 17.73 -0.60
C ASP A 34 7.48 16.30 -0.62
N ILE A 35 6.21 16.10 -0.23
CA ILE A 35 5.57 14.81 -0.49
C ILE A 35 4.96 14.83 -1.91
N TYR A 36 5.81 14.76 -2.92
CA TYR A 36 5.40 14.52 -4.33
C TYR A 36 5.00 13.07 -4.60
N ASP A 37 4.98 12.25 -3.56
CA ASP A 37 4.71 10.84 -3.67
C ASP A 37 3.21 10.56 -3.59
N VAL A 38 2.57 10.55 -4.74
CA VAL A 38 1.13 10.41 -4.90
C VAL A 38 0.74 9.05 -5.46
N ALA A 39 -0.47 8.61 -5.15
CA ALA A 39 -1.09 7.49 -5.84
C ALA A 39 -1.34 7.84 -7.31
N ARG A 40 -1.20 6.82 -8.18
CA ARG A 40 -1.54 6.93 -9.61
C ARG A 40 -2.44 5.79 -10.01
N ILE A 41 -3.48 6.12 -10.75
CA ILE A 41 -4.46 5.16 -11.26
C ILE A 41 -4.39 5.20 -12.78
N TYR A 42 -4.03 4.08 -13.37
CA TYR A 42 -3.87 3.91 -14.83
C TYR A 42 -5.10 3.24 -15.45
N ARG A 43 -5.76 2.37 -14.68
CA ARG A 43 -6.96 1.62 -15.12
C ARG A 43 -8.07 1.78 -14.07
N PRO A 44 -8.81 2.89 -14.11
CA PRO A 44 -9.89 3.14 -13.14
C PRO A 44 -11.08 2.17 -13.28
N GLU A 45 -11.18 1.50 -14.43
CA GLU A 45 -12.20 0.50 -14.78
C GLU A 45 -11.77 -0.95 -14.51
N ALA A 46 -10.58 -1.16 -13.95
CA ALA A 46 -10.08 -2.52 -13.67
C ALA A 46 -11.08 -3.33 -12.86
N ASN A 47 -11.24 -4.61 -13.23
CA ASN A 47 -12.13 -5.53 -12.52
C ASN A 47 -11.45 -5.97 -11.20
N PRO A 48 -12.00 -5.63 -10.02
CA PRO A 48 -11.39 -5.96 -8.75
C PRO A 48 -11.23 -7.47 -8.50
N ALA A 49 -12.07 -8.31 -9.12
CA ALA A 49 -11.95 -9.76 -9.02
C ALA A 49 -10.72 -10.32 -9.79
N GLN A 50 -10.19 -9.56 -10.74
CA GLN A 50 -8.99 -9.89 -11.51
C GLN A 50 -7.74 -9.20 -10.96
N CYS A 51 -7.89 -8.35 -9.95
CA CYS A 51 -6.78 -7.63 -9.37
C CYS A 51 -6.01 -8.45 -8.32
N PHE A 52 -4.71 -8.21 -8.27
CA PHE A 52 -3.85 -8.65 -7.17
C PHE A 52 -2.84 -7.55 -6.82
N PHE A 53 -2.27 -7.62 -5.62
CA PHE A 53 -1.37 -6.60 -5.12
C PHE A 53 0.05 -7.12 -5.03
N VAL A 54 1.00 -6.23 -5.31
CA VAL A 54 2.42 -6.43 -5.03
C VAL A 54 2.90 -5.31 -4.11
N ILE A 55 3.31 -5.67 -2.91
CA ILE A 55 3.95 -4.75 -1.96
C ILE A 55 5.45 -4.76 -2.23
N SER A 56 5.97 -3.63 -2.70
CA SER A 56 7.41 -3.41 -2.84
C SER A 56 7.92 -2.64 -1.63
N LYS A 57 8.59 -3.32 -0.70
CA LYS A 57 9.27 -2.69 0.44
C LYS A 57 10.39 -1.77 -0.05
N GLN A 58 11.09 -2.15 -1.13
CA GLN A 58 12.18 -1.38 -1.72
C GLN A 58 11.71 -0.01 -2.23
N GLU A 59 10.53 0.03 -2.85
CA GLU A 59 10.00 1.24 -3.49
C GLU A 59 8.98 1.97 -2.64
N PHE A 60 8.65 1.46 -1.46
CA PHE A 60 7.57 2.00 -0.60
C PHE A 60 6.25 2.13 -1.34
N ARG A 61 5.91 1.07 -2.13
CA ARG A 61 4.72 1.06 -2.99
C ARG A 61 3.89 -0.20 -2.81
N LEU A 62 2.58 0.00 -2.90
CA LEU A 62 1.62 -1.03 -3.25
C LEU A 62 1.27 -0.85 -4.72
N TYR A 63 1.57 -1.83 -5.54
CA TYR A 63 1.17 -1.91 -6.93
C TYR A 63 -0.08 -2.77 -7.06
N VAL A 64 -1.02 -2.33 -7.90
CA VAL A 64 -2.21 -3.08 -8.29
C VAL A 64 -2.01 -3.55 -9.72
N TYR A 65 -2.10 -4.85 -9.92
CA TYR A 65 -2.08 -5.46 -11.24
C TYR A 65 -3.41 -6.13 -11.52
N GLU A 66 -3.89 -6.00 -12.74
CA GLU A 66 -5.06 -6.69 -13.28
C GLU A 66 -4.62 -7.80 -14.23
N VAL A 67 -5.22 -8.98 -14.11
CA VAL A 67 -5.01 -10.09 -15.04
C VAL A 67 -6.12 -10.04 -16.10
N GLU A 68 -5.73 -9.81 -17.35
CA GLU A 68 -6.66 -9.75 -18.49
C GLU A 68 -6.21 -10.79 -19.54
N GLY A 69 -6.92 -11.93 -19.56
CA GLY A 69 -6.52 -13.07 -20.41
C GLY A 69 -5.13 -13.61 -20.02
N LYS A 70 -4.16 -13.46 -20.91
CA LYS A 70 -2.75 -13.88 -20.69
C LYS A 70 -1.86 -12.73 -20.20
N ASP A 71 -2.39 -11.52 -20.18
CA ASP A 71 -1.63 -10.33 -19.85
C ASP A 71 -1.80 -9.94 -18.38
N THR A 72 -0.79 -9.27 -17.86
CA THR A 72 -0.82 -8.62 -16.57
C THR A 72 -0.59 -7.14 -16.79
N LEU A 73 -1.56 -6.33 -16.42
CA LEU A 73 -1.58 -4.90 -16.68
C LEU A 73 -1.44 -4.13 -15.36
N LEU A 74 -0.68 -3.05 -15.39
CA LEU A 74 -0.57 -2.15 -14.23
C LEU A 74 -1.83 -1.29 -14.14
N ALA A 75 -2.59 -1.47 -13.05
CA ALA A 75 -3.83 -0.72 -12.83
C ALA A 75 -3.64 0.52 -11.96
N ALA A 76 -2.79 0.44 -10.94
CA ALA A 76 -2.51 1.57 -10.05
C ALA A 76 -1.25 1.34 -9.23
N HIS A 77 -0.74 2.40 -8.59
CA HIS A 77 0.15 2.25 -7.44
C HIS A 77 -0.13 3.31 -6.37
N PHE A 78 0.22 2.96 -5.15
CA PHE A 78 -0.02 3.78 -3.97
C PHE A 78 1.24 3.83 -3.10
N PRO A 79 1.60 5.00 -2.53
CA PRO A 79 2.65 5.07 -1.52
C PRO A 79 2.22 4.32 -0.26
N ILE A 80 3.16 3.64 0.40
CA ILE A 80 2.89 2.88 1.61
C ILE A 80 3.91 3.16 2.72
N CYS A 81 3.45 2.94 3.94
CA CYS A 81 4.32 2.70 5.08
C CYS A 81 4.25 1.21 5.45
N TYR A 82 5.40 0.64 5.73
CA TYR A 82 5.49 -0.71 6.29
C TYR A 82 6.26 -0.70 7.62
N ALA A 83 6.59 -1.86 8.16
CA ALA A 83 7.16 -2.00 9.50
C ALA A 83 8.51 -1.30 9.67
N LYS A 84 8.80 -0.91 10.92
CA LYS A 84 10.06 -0.27 11.34
C LYS A 84 11.28 -1.09 10.91
N ASN A 85 11.22 -2.42 11.08
CA ASN A 85 12.27 -3.33 10.64
C ASN A 85 12.03 -3.78 9.19
N PRO A 86 13.03 -3.63 8.29
CA PRO A 86 12.88 -3.93 6.87
C PRO A 86 12.86 -5.43 6.56
N GLY A 87 13.38 -6.28 7.46
CA GLY A 87 13.46 -7.73 7.27
C GLY A 87 12.10 -8.43 7.28
N PRO A 88 12.10 -9.75 7.02
CA PRO A 88 10.88 -10.54 7.07
C PRO A 88 10.35 -10.65 8.50
N LYS A 89 9.03 -10.75 8.62
CA LYS A 89 8.40 -11.06 9.90
C LYS A 89 8.63 -12.52 10.25
N THR A 90 9.19 -12.77 11.43
CA THR A 90 9.49 -14.12 11.93
C THR A 90 8.73 -14.50 13.19
N ARG A 91 8.25 -13.50 13.94
CA ARG A 91 7.49 -13.68 15.19
C ARG A 91 6.58 -12.48 15.46
N THR A 92 5.70 -12.64 16.44
CA THR A 92 4.90 -11.51 16.95
C THR A 92 5.81 -10.49 17.64
N GLY A 93 5.54 -9.21 17.46
CA GLY A 93 6.27 -8.11 18.11
C GLY A 93 7.64 -7.80 17.53
N ASP A 94 8.07 -8.40 16.43
CA ASP A 94 9.37 -8.14 15.79
C ASP A 94 9.42 -6.85 14.95
N MET A 95 8.33 -6.10 14.92
CA MET A 95 8.18 -4.85 14.15
C MET A 95 8.54 -5.01 12.68
N SER A 96 8.25 -6.18 12.10
CA SER A 96 8.50 -6.52 10.70
C SER A 96 7.20 -6.83 9.96
N THR A 97 7.15 -6.52 8.66
CA THR A 97 6.06 -6.90 7.75
C THR A 97 6.38 -8.25 7.13
N PRO A 98 5.42 -9.21 7.08
CA PRO A 98 5.62 -10.49 6.40
C PRO A 98 6.13 -10.33 4.97
N GLU A 99 6.78 -11.38 4.47
CA GLU A 99 7.19 -11.51 3.07
C GLU A 99 6.60 -12.79 2.51
N CYS A 100 6.06 -12.73 1.29
CA CYS A 100 5.51 -13.90 0.61
C CYS A 100 5.60 -13.73 -0.92
N SER A 101 5.77 -14.85 -1.61
CA SER A 101 5.99 -14.87 -3.04
C SER A 101 4.70 -14.83 -3.87
N LEU A 102 4.86 -14.71 -5.19
CA LEU A 102 3.76 -14.81 -6.14
C LEU A 102 3.15 -16.22 -6.20
N GLN A 103 3.97 -17.25 -5.95
CA GLN A 103 3.54 -18.67 -5.97
C GLN A 103 2.65 -19.00 -4.77
N ARG A 104 2.93 -18.41 -3.62
CA ARG A 104 2.18 -18.62 -2.39
C ARG A 104 1.93 -17.29 -1.67
N PRO A 105 1.10 -16.41 -2.25
CA PRO A 105 0.82 -15.08 -1.70
C PRO A 105 -0.06 -15.16 -0.45
N ALA A 106 -0.11 -14.09 0.30
CA ALA A 106 -1.20 -13.84 1.25
C ALA A 106 -2.50 -13.55 0.50
N THR A 107 -3.63 -13.59 1.20
CA THR A 107 -4.94 -13.18 0.67
C THR A 107 -5.65 -12.23 1.61
N ILE A 108 -6.47 -11.34 1.07
CA ILE A 108 -7.37 -10.51 1.89
C ILE A 108 -8.53 -11.40 2.34
N SER A 109 -8.61 -11.67 3.64
CA SER A 109 -9.63 -12.53 4.24
C SER A 109 -10.87 -11.78 4.74
N GLN A 110 -10.72 -10.51 5.11
CA GLN A 110 -11.79 -9.68 5.62
C GLN A 110 -11.54 -8.21 5.27
N ILE A 111 -12.63 -7.48 5.03
CA ILE A 111 -12.62 -6.02 4.86
C ILE A 111 -13.58 -5.45 5.90
N ARG A 112 -13.07 -4.60 6.79
CA ARG A 112 -13.86 -4.03 7.91
C ARG A 112 -13.73 -2.52 7.94
N ASN A 113 -14.80 -1.85 8.36
CA ASN A 113 -14.72 -0.46 8.77
C ASN A 113 -13.88 -0.39 10.06
N SER A 114 -12.87 0.46 10.07
CA SER A 114 -11.92 0.62 11.18
C SER A 114 -11.81 2.08 11.66
N SER A 115 -12.73 2.94 11.25
CA SER A 115 -12.67 4.38 11.55
C SER A 115 -12.63 4.71 13.04
N SER A 116 -13.22 3.83 13.89
CA SER A 116 -13.20 3.97 15.35
C SER A 116 -12.11 3.14 16.04
N TRP A 117 -11.31 2.37 15.28
CA TRP A 117 -10.29 1.52 15.90
C TRP A 117 -9.11 2.38 16.36
N ALA A 118 -8.87 2.35 17.66
CA ALA A 118 -7.79 3.11 18.27
C ALA A 118 -6.58 2.23 18.58
N HIS A 119 -5.42 2.86 18.62
CA HIS A 119 -4.16 2.25 19.01
C HIS A 119 -3.29 3.26 19.74
N ASP A 120 -2.55 2.77 20.73
CA ASP A 120 -1.52 3.53 21.43
C ASP A 120 -0.14 3.03 21.01
N PHE A 121 0.56 3.83 20.21
CA PHE A 121 1.91 3.52 19.73
C PHE A 121 3.00 3.72 20.77
N LYS A 122 2.64 4.05 22.02
CA LYS A 122 3.57 4.31 23.12
C LYS A 122 4.57 5.45 22.80
N ASP A 123 4.14 6.39 22.00
CA ASP A 123 4.91 7.56 21.57
C ASP A 123 4.51 8.87 22.27
N GLY A 124 3.76 8.77 23.37
CA GLY A 124 3.31 9.89 24.18
C GLY A 124 1.99 10.54 23.74
N ARG A 125 1.39 10.12 22.63
CA ARG A 125 0.10 10.65 22.14
C ARG A 125 -1.12 9.96 22.76
N GLY A 126 -0.91 8.86 23.48
CA GLY A 126 -2.00 8.03 23.99
C GLY A 126 -2.72 7.26 22.86
N SER A 127 -3.91 6.75 23.17
CA SER A 127 -4.71 6.00 22.19
C SER A 127 -5.53 6.94 21.31
N PHE A 128 -5.45 6.74 19.98
CA PHE A 128 -6.21 7.52 19.01
C PHE A 128 -6.63 6.65 17.80
N PRO A 129 -7.66 7.07 17.02
CA PRO A 129 -8.03 6.37 15.78
C PRO A 129 -6.83 6.33 14.83
N ALA A 130 -6.33 5.11 14.52
CA ALA A 130 -5.04 4.94 13.85
C ALA A 130 -5.11 4.17 12.52
N TYR A 131 -6.27 3.55 12.24
CA TYR A 131 -6.39 2.59 11.14
C TYR A 131 -7.10 3.14 9.89
N GLY A 132 -7.58 4.39 9.94
CA GLY A 132 -8.37 4.96 8.87
C GLY A 132 -9.73 4.30 8.70
N ALA A 133 -10.37 4.53 7.54
CA ALA A 133 -11.74 4.06 7.30
C ALA A 133 -11.84 2.54 7.10
N TRP A 134 -10.78 1.89 6.61
CA TRP A 134 -10.81 0.49 6.22
C TRP A 134 -9.58 -0.27 6.68
N PHE A 135 -9.84 -1.49 7.19
CA PHE A 135 -8.84 -2.50 7.51
C PHE A 135 -9.09 -3.76 6.68
N MET A 136 -8.12 -4.12 5.85
CA MET A 136 -8.12 -5.32 5.03
C MET A 136 -7.18 -6.34 5.67
N ARG A 137 -7.74 -7.35 6.33
CA ARG A 137 -6.98 -8.37 7.04
C ARG A 137 -6.31 -9.32 6.04
N LEU A 138 -5.05 -9.62 6.26
CA LEU A 138 -4.32 -10.62 5.50
C LEU A 138 -4.42 -12.00 6.16
N ASP A 139 -4.77 -13.00 5.39
CA ASP A 139 -4.58 -14.41 5.73
C ASP A 139 -3.21 -14.86 5.20
N LEU A 140 -2.36 -15.26 6.12
CA LEU A 140 -0.99 -15.72 5.87
C LEU A 140 -0.85 -17.24 5.95
N SER A 141 -1.92 -17.96 6.33
CA SER A 141 -1.86 -19.38 6.69
C SER A 141 -1.38 -20.28 5.54
N LYS A 142 -1.74 -19.93 4.31
CA LYS A 142 -1.36 -20.67 3.09
C LYS A 142 -0.18 -20.05 2.35
N SER A 143 0.30 -18.90 2.78
CA SER A 143 1.44 -18.23 2.16
C SER A 143 2.76 -18.91 2.49
N ASP A 144 3.83 -18.56 1.79
CA ASP A 144 5.18 -19.01 2.07
C ASP A 144 5.97 -18.09 3.01
N CYS A 145 5.27 -17.18 3.69
CA CYS A 145 5.90 -16.39 4.73
C CYS A 145 6.51 -17.29 5.82
N HIS A 146 7.43 -16.76 6.59
CA HIS A 146 8.07 -17.48 7.68
C HIS A 146 7.02 -18.16 8.58
N SER A 147 7.28 -19.39 9.04
CA SER A 147 6.33 -20.20 9.82
C SER A 147 5.79 -19.48 11.05
N GLY A 148 6.61 -18.69 11.73
CA GLY A 148 6.23 -17.90 12.90
C GLY A 148 5.26 -16.74 12.62
N CYS A 149 4.97 -16.41 11.36
CA CYS A 149 3.98 -15.40 11.01
C CYS A 149 2.67 -15.97 10.45
N ARG A 150 2.60 -17.26 10.09
CA ARG A 150 1.41 -17.85 9.45
C ARG A 150 0.16 -17.82 10.31
N SER A 151 0.30 -17.92 11.61
CA SER A 151 -0.80 -17.83 12.57
C SER A 151 -1.18 -16.39 12.95
N ASN A 152 -0.42 -15.40 12.49
CA ASN A 152 -0.66 -14.00 12.86
C ASN A 152 -1.92 -13.45 12.15
N LYS A 153 -2.94 -13.14 12.94
CA LYS A 153 -4.23 -12.62 12.47
C LYS A 153 -4.34 -11.08 12.57
N SER A 154 -3.28 -10.40 13.01
CA SER A 154 -3.30 -8.93 13.24
C SER A 154 -2.73 -8.12 12.08
N ILE A 155 -2.14 -8.76 11.07
CA ILE A 155 -1.55 -8.07 9.92
C ILE A 155 -2.62 -7.73 8.89
N GLY A 156 -2.57 -6.50 8.41
CA GLY A 156 -3.49 -6.01 7.37
C GLY A 156 -2.96 -4.80 6.60
N ILE A 157 -3.76 -4.37 5.65
CA ILE A 157 -3.58 -3.14 4.89
C ILE A 157 -4.67 -2.17 5.35
N HIS A 158 -4.29 -0.96 5.76
CA HIS A 158 -5.24 0.00 6.35
C HIS A 158 -4.84 1.45 6.12
N GLY A 159 -5.71 2.39 6.50
CA GLY A 159 -5.42 3.81 6.47
C GLY A 159 -4.42 4.26 7.54
N SER A 160 -4.15 5.53 7.60
CA SER A 160 -3.13 6.13 8.48
C SER A 160 -3.64 7.34 9.27
N SER A 161 -4.89 7.33 9.69
CA SER A 161 -5.46 8.42 10.51
C SER A 161 -4.55 8.74 11.69
N GLY A 162 -4.23 10.02 11.87
CA GLY A 162 -3.28 10.47 12.90
C GLY A 162 -1.80 10.11 12.64
N ASN A 163 -1.49 9.34 11.60
CA ASN A 163 -0.14 8.93 11.20
C ASN A 163 0.16 9.18 9.72
N ARG A 164 -0.52 10.14 9.09
CA ARG A 164 -0.40 10.44 7.65
C ARG A 164 1.06 10.63 7.21
N LEU A 165 1.88 11.26 8.03
CA LEU A 165 3.30 11.53 7.75
C LEU A 165 4.17 10.28 7.70
N SER A 166 3.68 9.15 8.22
CA SER A 166 4.41 7.89 8.10
C SER A 166 4.39 7.31 6.68
N VAL A 167 3.53 7.84 5.80
CA VAL A 167 3.36 7.34 4.42
C VAL A 167 3.92 8.36 3.42
N PRO A 168 4.89 7.93 2.60
CA PRO A 168 5.59 6.64 2.59
C PRO A 168 6.66 6.54 3.68
N GLY A 169 6.98 5.32 4.12
CA GLY A 169 8.04 5.16 5.13
C GLY A 169 8.08 3.81 5.83
N ARG A 170 8.83 3.75 6.94
CA ARG A 170 8.95 2.62 7.85
C ARG A 170 8.61 3.06 9.27
N ASP A 171 7.36 2.87 9.67
CA ASP A 171 6.91 3.33 10.99
C ASP A 171 5.79 2.43 11.58
N SER A 172 5.39 1.36 10.89
CA SER A 172 4.37 0.45 11.40
C SER A 172 4.97 -0.65 12.28
N GLU A 173 4.10 -1.36 12.99
CA GLU A 173 4.47 -2.52 13.81
C GLU A 173 4.31 -3.85 13.06
N GLY A 174 4.02 -3.79 11.75
CA GLY A 174 3.87 -4.97 10.89
C GLY A 174 2.84 -4.81 9.78
N CYS A 175 1.81 -3.99 9.97
CA CYS A 175 0.81 -3.69 8.95
C CYS A 175 1.37 -2.82 7.82
N ILE A 176 0.64 -2.79 6.71
CA ILE A 176 0.88 -1.89 5.58
C ILE A 176 -0.11 -0.73 5.71
N ARG A 177 0.40 0.50 5.81
CA ARG A 177 -0.42 1.72 5.89
C ARG A 177 -0.45 2.43 4.56
N LEU A 178 -1.64 2.91 4.19
CA LEU A 178 -1.84 3.88 3.11
C LEU A 178 -2.38 5.17 3.72
N ARG A 179 -2.40 6.25 2.95
CA ARG A 179 -3.17 7.44 3.33
C ARG A 179 -4.67 7.11 3.33
N ASP A 180 -5.46 7.88 4.08
CA ASP A 180 -6.89 7.58 4.25
C ASP A 180 -7.68 7.69 2.94
N GLU A 181 -7.32 8.59 2.06
CA GLU A 181 -7.89 8.70 0.72
C GLU A 181 -7.49 7.53 -0.18
N ASP A 182 -6.24 7.07 -0.06
CA ASP A 182 -5.70 5.96 -0.85
C ASP A 182 -6.33 4.63 -0.46
N ILE A 183 -6.51 4.36 0.84
CA ILE A 183 -7.16 3.12 1.29
C ILE A 183 -8.64 3.06 0.87
N LYS A 184 -9.35 4.20 0.84
CA LYS A 184 -10.72 4.27 0.32
C LYS A 184 -10.77 3.92 -1.16
N THR A 185 -9.85 4.47 -1.94
CA THR A 185 -9.72 4.21 -3.38
C THR A 185 -9.34 2.76 -3.65
N LEU A 186 -8.32 2.24 -2.96
CA LEU A 186 -7.88 0.85 -3.09
C LEU A 186 -9.03 -0.13 -2.80
N LYS A 187 -9.76 0.10 -1.69
CA LYS A 187 -10.90 -0.73 -1.29
C LYS A 187 -12.03 -0.69 -2.32
N SER A 188 -12.43 0.48 -2.78
CA SER A 188 -13.62 0.64 -3.61
C SER A 188 -13.40 0.20 -5.06
N ARG A 189 -12.18 0.31 -5.58
CA ARG A 189 -11.89 0.07 -7.00
C ARG A 189 -11.19 -1.26 -7.29
N PHE A 190 -10.38 -1.76 -6.35
CA PHE A 190 -9.42 -2.82 -6.67
C PHE A 190 -9.47 -4.01 -5.72
N THR A 191 -10.35 -4.00 -4.71
CA THR A 191 -10.28 -5.00 -3.64
C THR A 191 -11.58 -5.78 -3.49
N VAL A 192 -11.45 -7.10 -3.46
CA VAL A 192 -12.46 -8.05 -2.99
C VAL A 192 -11.86 -8.98 -1.93
N VAL A 193 -12.69 -9.65 -1.14
CA VAL A 193 -12.23 -10.76 -0.31
C VAL A 193 -11.67 -11.85 -1.24
N GLY A 194 -10.49 -12.37 -0.91
CA GLY A 194 -9.74 -13.28 -1.77
C GLY A 194 -8.67 -12.62 -2.63
N THR A 195 -8.62 -11.27 -2.73
CA THR A 195 -7.54 -10.57 -3.44
C THR A 195 -6.17 -11.04 -2.94
N ARG A 196 -5.33 -11.51 -3.86
CA ARG A 196 -3.97 -12.00 -3.58
C ARG A 196 -3.02 -10.84 -3.30
N VAL A 197 -2.12 -11.03 -2.35
CA VAL A 197 -1.14 -10.01 -1.94
C VAL A 197 0.24 -10.63 -1.86
N VAL A 198 1.11 -10.25 -2.78
CA VAL A 198 2.54 -10.57 -2.79
C VAL A 198 3.26 -9.49 -1.97
N ILE A 199 4.18 -9.90 -1.10
CA ILE A 199 4.95 -8.95 -0.28
C ILE A 199 6.43 -9.25 -0.48
N LYS A 200 7.10 -8.41 -1.26
CA LYS A 200 8.51 -8.58 -1.62
C LYS A 200 9.43 -8.12 -0.49
N SER A 201 10.60 -8.72 -0.41
CA SER A 201 11.65 -8.26 0.51
C SER A 201 12.16 -6.86 0.13
N ALA A 202 12.80 -6.19 1.08
CA ALA A 202 13.34 -4.85 0.87
C ALA A 202 14.44 -4.79 -0.21
N ASN A 203 15.06 -5.94 -0.52
CA ASN A 203 16.13 -6.06 -1.53
C ASN A 203 15.65 -6.70 -2.84
N ALA A 204 14.37 -7.08 -2.93
CA ALA A 204 13.84 -7.73 -4.13
C ALA A 204 13.61 -6.72 -5.27
N GLY A 205 14.22 -6.98 -6.42
CA GLY A 205 13.95 -6.26 -7.66
C GLY A 205 12.53 -6.52 -8.19
N LYS A 206 12.24 -5.96 -9.35
CA LYS A 206 10.98 -6.18 -10.07
C LYS A 206 10.95 -7.56 -10.70
N LEU A 207 9.79 -8.19 -10.64
CA LEU A 207 9.53 -9.44 -11.34
C LEU A 207 9.35 -9.20 -12.84
N PRO A 208 9.60 -10.19 -13.72
CA PRO A 208 9.51 -10.01 -15.17
C PRO A 208 8.16 -9.47 -15.65
N PHE A 209 7.04 -9.87 -15.04
CA PHE A 209 5.72 -9.36 -15.38
C PHE A 209 5.54 -7.89 -14.97
N GLU A 210 6.12 -7.46 -13.84
CA GLU A 210 6.07 -6.07 -13.38
C GLU A 210 6.74 -5.15 -14.42
N LEU A 211 7.91 -5.55 -14.91
CA LEU A 211 8.65 -4.81 -15.95
C LEU A 211 7.87 -4.72 -17.25
N ARG A 212 7.20 -5.81 -17.65
CA ARG A 212 6.35 -5.80 -18.86
C ARG A 212 5.13 -4.91 -18.69
N ALA A 213 4.46 -5.01 -17.56
CA ALA A 213 3.27 -4.21 -17.26
C ALA A 213 3.58 -2.71 -17.24
N GLU A 214 4.72 -2.31 -16.66
CA GLU A 214 5.19 -0.92 -16.67
C GLU A 214 5.52 -0.44 -18.07
N LYS A 215 6.24 -1.26 -18.87
CA LYS A 215 6.57 -0.94 -20.26
C LYS A 215 5.33 -0.74 -21.14
N ASN A 216 4.29 -1.52 -20.89
CA ASN A 216 3.04 -1.48 -21.64
C ASN A 216 2.07 -0.40 -21.17
N CYS A 217 2.30 0.18 -19.98
CA CYS A 217 1.51 1.28 -19.45
C CYS A 217 2.00 2.61 -20.01
N LYS A 218 1.30 3.17 -21.01
CA LYS A 218 1.71 4.39 -21.73
C LYS A 218 1.94 5.59 -20.84
N ASP A 219 1.14 5.70 -19.77
CA ASP A 219 1.15 6.84 -18.86
C ASP A 219 1.96 6.54 -17.59
N TYR A 220 2.69 5.42 -17.57
CA TYR A 220 3.47 5.04 -16.39
C TYR A 220 4.52 6.08 -16.07
N GLN A 221 4.42 6.61 -14.86
CA GLN A 221 5.43 7.48 -14.29
C GLN A 221 6.10 6.73 -13.16
N ARG A 222 7.38 6.43 -13.36
CA ARG A 222 8.18 5.79 -12.33
C ARG A 222 8.21 6.69 -11.09
N PRO A 223 8.02 6.13 -9.88
CA PRO A 223 8.26 6.86 -8.65
C PRO A 223 9.64 7.50 -8.67
N GLU A 224 9.77 8.76 -8.26
CA GLU A 224 11.04 9.46 -8.30
C GLU A 224 12.11 8.71 -7.50
N LYS A 225 13.31 8.59 -8.10
CA LYS A 225 14.46 8.07 -7.39
C LYS A 225 14.91 9.12 -6.37
N GLY A 226 14.93 8.78 -5.11
CA GLY A 226 15.50 9.66 -4.10
C GLY A 226 14.60 9.94 -2.89
N TYR A 227 13.40 9.42 -2.86
CA TYR A 227 12.62 9.46 -1.64
C TYR A 227 13.38 8.69 -0.54
N ARG A 228 13.95 9.43 0.40
CA ARG A 228 14.39 8.85 1.67
C ARG A 228 13.21 8.94 2.62
N PRO A 229 12.70 7.80 3.13
CA PRO A 229 11.76 7.83 4.23
C PRO A 229 12.37 8.70 5.32
N VAL A 230 11.57 9.54 5.95
CA VAL A 230 11.99 10.19 7.19
C VAL A 230 12.28 9.04 8.15
N ASP A 231 13.56 8.70 8.33
CA ASP A 231 13.96 7.71 9.30
C ASP A 231 13.44 8.20 10.64
N ALA A 232 12.49 7.45 11.20
CA ALA A 232 12.08 7.64 12.57
C ALA A 232 13.31 7.37 13.43
N LYS A 233 13.96 8.43 13.91
CA LYS A 233 14.96 8.35 14.95
C LYS A 233 14.31 8.02 16.27
#